data_47e058ca2063d6aba7b16c7dbf55f0c9
#
_entry.id   47e058ca2063d6aba7b16c7dbf55f0c9
#
_cell.length_a   1.000
_cell.length_b   1.000
_cell.length_c   1.000
_cell.angle_alpha   90.00
_cell.angle_beta   90.00
_cell.angle_gamma   90.00
#
_symmetry.space_group_name_H-M   'P 1'
#
loop_
_entity.id
_entity.type
_entity.pdbx_description
1 polymer ?
#
loop_
_entity_poly.entity_id
_entity_poly.type
_entity_poly.pdbx_seq_one_letter_code
_entity_poly.pdbx_strand_id
1 'polypeptide(L)'
;MENNKDSIVICPGAQVIGKVELGEDVSIWHGAVLRGDTDSITIGNRSNVQDNCVVHCTKGYPVEIGDNVSVGHGAVVHGCRLEDNVLIGMNATVLNGAHIAKNSIVGAGAVVSEGKEFPENSLILGVPAKAVKELSSEQIKMIQDNADNYVKLSKQYKED
;
A
#
# COMPACT_ATOMS: atom_id res chain seq x y z
N MET A 1 -23.92 1.14 4.57
CA MET A 1 -23.56 0.47 3.31
C MET A 1 -22.84 -0.82 3.67
N GLU A 2 -23.40 -1.94 3.25
CA GLU A 2 -22.69 -3.20 3.40
C GLU A 2 -21.45 -3.16 2.50
N ASN A 3 -20.28 -3.24 3.12
CA ASN A 3 -19.02 -3.41 2.37
C ASN A 3 -19.14 -4.72 1.58
N ASN A 4 -19.03 -4.64 0.26
CA ASN A 4 -19.07 -5.81 -0.61
C ASN A 4 -17.79 -6.64 -0.43
N LYS A 5 -17.77 -7.43 0.64
CA LYS A 5 -16.62 -8.33 0.95
C LYS A 5 -16.38 -9.35 -0.15
N ASP A 6 -17.36 -9.60 -1.00
CA ASP A 6 -17.24 -10.53 -2.11
C ASP A 6 -16.30 -10.04 -3.22
N SER A 7 -15.97 -8.73 -3.24
CA SER A 7 -15.01 -8.17 -4.20
C SER A 7 -13.55 -8.29 -3.77
N ILE A 8 -13.28 -8.67 -2.51
CA ILE A 8 -11.94 -8.82 -1.97
C ILE A 8 -11.33 -10.13 -2.47
N VAL A 9 -10.07 -10.06 -2.89
CA VAL A 9 -9.30 -11.24 -3.32
C VAL A 9 -8.09 -11.42 -2.42
N ILE A 10 -7.99 -12.57 -1.78
CA ILE A 10 -6.82 -12.97 -0.98
C ILE A 10 -6.21 -14.19 -1.65
N CYS A 11 -5.05 -14.02 -2.26
CA CYS A 11 -4.38 -15.07 -3.02
C CYS A 11 -3.80 -16.16 -2.10
N PRO A 12 -3.60 -17.39 -2.63
CA PRO A 12 -2.98 -18.47 -1.86
C PRO A 12 -1.64 -18.06 -1.23
N GLY A 13 -1.44 -18.45 0.02
CA GLY A 13 -0.23 -18.16 0.78
C GLY A 13 -0.19 -16.77 1.44
N ALA A 14 -1.13 -15.88 1.11
CA ALA A 14 -1.28 -14.63 1.82
C ALA A 14 -1.88 -14.86 3.21
N GLN A 15 -1.42 -14.11 4.20
CA GLN A 15 -1.90 -14.19 5.58
C GLN A 15 -2.48 -12.85 6.00
N VAL A 16 -3.71 -12.85 6.52
CA VAL A 16 -4.38 -11.67 7.07
C VAL A 16 -4.77 -11.98 8.50
N ILE A 17 -4.11 -11.34 9.45
CA ILE A 17 -4.13 -11.71 10.87
C ILE A 17 -4.53 -10.50 11.72
N GLY A 18 -5.44 -10.71 12.68
CA GLY A 18 -5.81 -9.70 13.67
C GLY A 18 -6.75 -8.62 13.15
N LYS A 19 -6.55 -7.39 13.61
CA LYS A 19 -7.39 -6.23 13.26
C LYS A 19 -7.01 -5.68 11.89
N VAL A 20 -7.63 -6.23 10.84
CA VAL A 20 -7.43 -5.78 9.47
C VAL A 20 -8.79 -5.51 8.82
N GLU A 21 -8.98 -4.28 8.34
CA GLU A 21 -10.16 -3.88 7.57
C GLU A 21 -9.77 -3.63 6.12
N LEU A 22 -10.46 -4.30 5.20
CA LEU A 22 -10.22 -4.20 3.77
C LEU A 22 -11.45 -3.60 3.08
N GLY A 23 -11.23 -2.61 2.23
CA GLY A 23 -12.26 -2.00 1.39
C GLY A 23 -12.65 -2.87 0.19
N GLU A 24 -13.51 -2.33 -0.65
CA GLU A 24 -13.97 -3.00 -1.87
C GLU A 24 -12.84 -3.14 -2.89
N ASP A 25 -12.85 -4.20 -3.65
CA ASP A 25 -11.88 -4.49 -4.72
C ASP A 25 -10.42 -4.50 -4.27
N VAL A 26 -10.17 -4.69 -2.97
CA VAL A 26 -8.81 -4.89 -2.44
C VAL A 26 -8.31 -6.26 -2.83
N SER A 27 -7.03 -6.34 -3.20
CA SER A 27 -6.36 -7.61 -3.46
C SER A 27 -5.07 -7.75 -2.65
N ILE A 28 -4.92 -8.92 -2.04
CA ILE A 28 -3.76 -9.30 -1.25
C ILE A 28 -3.12 -10.51 -1.94
N TRP A 29 -1.87 -10.33 -2.35
CA TRP A 29 -1.20 -11.26 -3.27
C TRP A 29 -0.37 -12.32 -2.56
N HIS A 30 0.11 -13.28 -3.33
CA HIS A 30 0.79 -14.49 -2.84
C HIS A 30 1.93 -14.18 -1.87
N GLY A 31 1.90 -14.80 -0.70
CA GLY A 31 2.95 -14.67 0.30
C GLY A 31 2.96 -13.35 1.08
N ALA A 32 2.06 -12.41 0.80
CA ALA A 32 1.95 -11.19 1.58
C ALA A 32 1.43 -11.49 2.99
N VAL A 33 1.93 -10.77 3.98
CA VAL A 33 1.51 -10.91 5.38
C VAL A 33 1.03 -9.56 5.90
N LEU A 34 -0.24 -9.50 6.29
CA LEU A 34 -0.85 -8.37 6.98
C LEU A 34 -1.14 -8.80 8.41
N ARG A 35 -0.42 -8.22 9.36
CA ARG A 35 -0.55 -8.62 10.76
C ARG A 35 -0.92 -7.44 11.66
N GLY A 36 -2.21 -7.33 11.98
CA GLY A 36 -2.79 -6.30 12.85
C GLY A 36 -2.96 -6.82 14.28
N ASP A 37 -1.90 -7.30 14.90
CA ASP A 37 -1.91 -7.89 16.24
C ASP A 37 -1.51 -6.92 17.36
N THR A 38 -0.70 -5.91 17.05
CA THR A 38 -0.28 -4.88 18.01
C THR A 38 -1.07 -3.57 17.86
N ASP A 39 -1.58 -3.31 16.68
CA ASP A 39 -2.50 -2.21 16.35
C ASP A 39 -3.29 -2.60 15.09
N SER A 40 -4.07 -1.69 14.52
CA SER A 40 -4.94 -1.95 13.37
C SER A 40 -4.29 -1.65 12.03
N ILE A 41 -4.77 -2.33 11.00
CA ILE A 41 -4.47 -2.08 9.59
C ILE A 41 -5.79 -1.77 8.88
N THR A 42 -5.85 -0.66 8.18
CA THR A 42 -7.01 -0.29 7.36
C THR A 42 -6.54 -0.03 5.94
N ILE A 43 -7.17 -0.69 4.97
CA ILE A 43 -6.84 -0.55 3.55
C ILE A 43 -8.09 -0.11 2.80
N GLY A 44 -8.00 1.02 2.10
CA GLY A 44 -9.08 1.60 1.32
C GLY A 44 -9.39 0.83 0.04
N ASN A 45 -10.39 1.32 -0.67
CA ASN A 45 -10.93 0.66 -1.86
C ASN A 45 -9.91 0.59 -3.01
N ARG A 46 -9.95 -0.47 -3.78
CA ARG A 46 -9.17 -0.65 -5.01
C ARG A 46 -7.66 -0.63 -4.81
N SER A 47 -7.21 -0.81 -3.58
CA SER A 47 -5.79 -0.91 -3.22
C SER A 47 -5.31 -2.36 -3.32
N ASN A 48 -4.01 -2.53 -3.52
CA ASN A 48 -3.40 -3.86 -3.59
C ASN A 48 -2.13 -3.93 -2.77
N VAL A 49 -1.92 -5.08 -2.16
CA VAL A 49 -0.69 -5.44 -1.46
C VAL A 49 -0.12 -6.64 -2.19
N GLN A 50 0.99 -6.41 -2.87
CA GLN A 50 1.54 -7.37 -3.80
C GLN A 50 2.35 -8.48 -3.11
N ASP A 51 2.84 -9.41 -3.92
CA ASP A 51 3.53 -10.61 -3.48
C ASP A 51 4.66 -10.32 -2.48
N ASN A 52 4.71 -11.11 -1.42
CA ASN A 52 5.75 -11.07 -0.39
C ASN A 52 5.90 -9.74 0.37
N CYS A 53 4.89 -8.88 0.32
CA CYS A 53 4.86 -7.69 1.16
C CYS A 53 4.62 -8.03 2.63
N VAL A 54 5.10 -7.17 3.50
CA VAL A 54 4.80 -7.22 4.94
C VAL A 54 4.13 -5.91 5.35
N VAL A 55 2.95 -6.00 5.92
CA VAL A 55 2.24 -4.87 6.53
C VAL A 55 2.05 -5.17 8.01
N HIS A 56 2.63 -4.35 8.85
CA HIS A 56 2.61 -4.54 10.30
C HIS A 56 2.56 -3.21 11.05
N CYS A 57 2.28 -3.26 12.32
CA CYS A 57 2.07 -2.11 13.19
C CYS A 57 2.95 -2.19 14.43
N THR A 58 3.17 -1.04 15.05
CA THR A 58 3.60 -0.92 16.44
C THR A 58 2.46 -0.29 17.22
N LYS A 59 2.28 -0.61 18.47
CA LYS A 59 1.25 0.00 19.32
C LYS A 59 1.35 1.53 19.28
N GLY A 60 0.24 2.19 18.95
CA GLY A 60 0.19 3.63 18.73
C GLY A 60 0.56 4.08 17.31
N TYR A 61 0.96 3.14 16.46
CA TYR A 61 1.27 3.38 15.04
C TYR A 61 0.48 2.41 14.16
N PRO A 62 -0.83 2.63 13.98
CA PRO A 62 -1.63 1.84 13.05
C PRO A 62 -1.16 2.08 11.61
N VAL A 63 -1.48 1.15 10.73
CA VAL A 63 -1.31 1.34 9.30
C VAL A 63 -2.62 1.81 8.70
N GLU A 64 -2.58 2.94 8.00
CA GLU A 64 -3.70 3.49 7.27
C GLU A 64 -3.30 3.62 5.79
N ILE A 65 -3.95 2.86 4.94
CA ILE A 65 -3.74 2.88 3.49
C ILE A 65 -5.03 3.37 2.83
N GLY A 66 -4.93 4.40 2.01
CA GLY A 66 -6.06 4.99 1.31
C GLY A 66 -6.55 4.17 0.12
N ASP A 67 -7.27 4.84 -0.76
CA ASP A 67 -7.84 4.25 -1.98
C ASP A 67 -6.82 4.27 -3.13
N ASN A 68 -6.90 3.32 -4.04
CA ASN A 68 -6.05 3.24 -5.23
C ASN A 68 -4.55 3.25 -4.90
N VAL A 69 -4.16 2.60 -3.83
CA VAL A 69 -2.77 2.45 -3.41
C VAL A 69 -2.23 1.11 -3.89
N SER A 70 -1.06 1.13 -4.49
CA SER A 70 -0.34 -0.08 -4.87
C SER A 70 0.91 -0.23 -4.02
N VAL A 71 1.01 -1.33 -3.29
CA VAL A 71 2.19 -1.69 -2.50
C VAL A 71 2.96 -2.76 -3.29
N GLY A 72 4.09 -2.35 -3.85
CA GLY A 72 4.89 -3.18 -4.77
C GLY A 72 5.54 -4.39 -4.11
N HIS A 73 5.86 -5.38 -4.91
CA HIS A 73 6.41 -6.66 -4.48
C HIS A 73 7.53 -6.51 -3.44
N GLY A 74 7.44 -7.23 -2.35
CA GLY A 74 8.47 -7.29 -1.32
C GLY A 74 8.59 -6.05 -0.44
N ALA A 75 7.73 -5.05 -0.59
CA ALA A 75 7.77 -3.84 0.23
C ALA A 75 7.37 -4.13 1.68
N VAL A 76 7.89 -3.32 2.60
CA VAL A 76 7.52 -3.34 4.01
C VAL A 76 6.82 -2.01 4.34
N VAL A 77 5.58 -2.10 4.76
CA VAL A 77 4.75 -0.96 5.18
C VAL A 77 4.46 -1.13 6.67
N HIS A 78 5.08 -0.30 7.49
CA HIS A 78 5.09 -0.51 8.93
C HIS A 78 4.67 0.74 9.69
N GLY A 79 3.53 0.70 10.37
CA GLY A 79 3.07 1.75 11.27
C GLY A 79 2.94 3.14 10.65
N CYS A 80 2.56 3.24 9.39
CA CYS A 80 2.58 4.47 8.61
C CYS A 80 1.23 4.77 7.95
N ARG A 81 1.14 5.95 7.37
CA ARG A 81 -0.03 6.39 6.61
C ARG A 81 0.31 6.64 5.16
N LEU A 82 -0.43 5.99 4.27
CA LEU A 82 -0.38 6.21 2.83
C LEU A 82 -1.72 6.80 2.39
N GLU A 83 -1.71 8.00 1.84
CA GLU A 83 -2.93 8.62 1.31
C GLU A 83 -3.32 8.00 -0.04
N ASP A 84 -4.38 8.52 -0.64
CA ASP A 84 -4.93 7.98 -1.89
C ASP A 84 -3.95 8.12 -3.05
N ASN A 85 -4.05 7.20 -3.99
CA ASN A 85 -3.27 7.22 -5.21
C ASN A 85 -1.76 7.31 -4.96
N VAL A 86 -1.26 6.40 -4.13
CA VAL A 86 0.17 6.27 -3.79
C VAL A 86 0.70 4.95 -4.33
N LEU A 87 1.90 4.98 -4.88
CA LEU A 87 2.64 3.80 -5.32
C LEU A 87 3.87 3.62 -4.44
N ILE A 88 3.98 2.49 -3.78
CA ILE A 88 5.17 2.06 -3.06
C ILE A 88 5.93 1.08 -3.95
N GLY A 89 7.15 1.44 -4.32
CA GLY A 89 7.98 0.63 -5.21
C GLY A 89 8.45 -0.68 -4.60
N MET A 90 8.87 -1.60 -5.44
CA MET A 90 9.35 -2.92 -5.03
C MET A 90 10.47 -2.82 -3.98
N ASN A 91 10.38 -3.63 -2.92
CA ASN A 91 11.36 -3.69 -1.84
C ASN A 91 11.59 -2.38 -1.07
N ALA A 92 10.72 -1.39 -1.23
CA ALA A 92 10.78 -0.19 -0.40
C ALA A 92 10.35 -0.48 1.03
N THR A 93 10.82 0.33 1.97
CA THR A 93 10.48 0.24 3.39
C THR A 93 9.95 1.57 3.88
N VAL A 94 8.77 1.57 4.47
CA VAL A 94 8.14 2.77 5.06
C VAL A 94 7.92 2.52 6.54
N LEU A 95 8.52 3.34 7.39
CA LEU A 95 8.62 3.09 8.83
C LEU A 95 7.60 3.88 9.65
N ASN A 96 7.54 3.57 10.96
CA ASN A 96 6.55 4.11 11.89
C ASN A 96 6.41 5.63 11.83
N GLY A 97 5.17 6.10 11.78
CA GLY A 97 4.84 7.51 11.79
C GLY A 97 5.12 8.25 10.48
N ALA A 98 5.65 7.58 9.47
CA ALA A 98 5.82 8.18 8.16
C ALA A 98 4.46 8.46 7.51
N HIS A 99 4.39 9.53 6.73
CA HIS A 99 3.18 9.95 6.04
C HIS A 99 3.49 10.26 4.58
N ILE A 100 2.95 9.47 3.69
CA ILE A 100 3.07 9.67 2.25
C ILE A 100 1.77 10.30 1.75
N ALA A 101 1.86 11.56 1.34
CA ALA A 101 0.70 12.31 0.85
C ALA A 101 0.26 11.82 -0.53
N LYS A 102 -0.97 12.14 -0.90
CA LYS A 102 -1.60 11.65 -2.12
C LYS A 102 -0.80 11.92 -3.39
N ASN A 103 -1.04 11.13 -4.41
CA ASN A 103 -0.43 11.25 -5.73
C ASN A 103 1.11 11.19 -5.69
N SER A 104 1.67 10.35 -4.84
CA SER A 104 3.12 10.23 -4.65
C SER A 104 3.63 8.83 -4.99
N ILE A 105 4.89 8.77 -5.38
CA ILE A 105 5.61 7.52 -5.63
C ILE A 105 6.81 7.44 -4.67
N VAL A 106 6.90 6.33 -3.96
CA VAL A 106 8.11 5.91 -3.26
C VAL A 106 8.84 4.93 -4.18
N GLY A 107 10.06 5.25 -4.57
CA GLY A 107 10.83 4.45 -5.51
C GLY A 107 11.25 3.11 -4.95
N ALA A 108 11.55 2.17 -5.86
CA ALA A 108 12.03 0.84 -5.49
C ALA A 108 13.26 0.91 -4.58
N GLY A 109 13.30 0.10 -3.54
CA GLY A 109 14.40 0.02 -2.59
C GLY A 109 14.60 1.24 -1.70
N ALA A 110 13.73 2.25 -1.76
CA ALA A 110 13.81 3.42 -0.90
C ALA A 110 13.49 3.06 0.56
N VAL A 111 14.06 3.80 1.50
CA VAL A 111 13.76 3.67 2.93
C VAL A 111 13.25 5.01 3.43
N VAL A 112 11.95 5.07 3.71
CA VAL A 112 11.30 6.22 4.34
C VAL A 112 11.44 6.09 5.85
N SER A 113 12.24 6.96 6.44
CA SER A 113 12.56 6.93 7.86
C SER A 113 11.34 7.27 8.73
N GLU A 114 11.40 6.89 10.00
CA GLU A 114 10.34 7.15 10.96
C GLU A 114 9.96 8.63 11.01
N GLY A 115 8.65 8.89 11.05
CA GLY A 115 8.09 10.23 11.20
C GLY A 115 8.26 11.16 10.01
N LYS A 116 8.79 10.69 8.89
CA LYS A 116 8.99 11.53 7.70
C LYS A 116 7.67 11.82 7.00
N GLU A 117 7.52 13.08 6.62
CA GLU A 117 6.39 13.55 5.83
C GLU A 117 6.91 14.21 4.55
N PHE A 118 6.14 14.07 3.47
CA PHE A 118 6.48 14.66 2.17
C PHE A 118 5.24 15.33 1.58
N PRO A 119 5.39 16.40 0.79
CA PRO A 119 4.25 17.05 0.15
C PRO A 119 3.60 16.11 -0.87
N GLU A 120 2.35 16.44 -1.24
CA GLU A 120 1.63 15.77 -2.32
C GLU A 120 2.42 15.79 -3.63
N ASN A 121 2.14 14.87 -4.50
CA ASN A 121 2.72 14.80 -5.84
C ASN A 121 4.25 14.60 -5.83
N SER A 122 4.80 13.96 -4.81
CA SER A 122 6.25 13.78 -4.67
C SER A 122 6.75 12.49 -5.30
N LEU A 123 7.90 12.58 -5.95
CA LEU A 123 8.76 11.43 -6.22
C LEU A 123 9.76 11.31 -5.07
N ILE A 124 9.68 10.22 -4.33
CA ILE A 124 10.44 9.98 -3.10
C ILE A 124 11.43 8.85 -3.35
N LEU A 125 12.73 9.13 -3.28
CA LEU A 125 13.77 8.17 -3.65
C LEU A 125 14.89 8.13 -2.60
N GLY A 126 15.54 6.99 -2.51
CA GLY A 126 16.84 6.83 -1.85
C GLY A 126 16.77 6.26 -0.44
N VAL A 127 17.95 6.17 0.18
CA VAL A 127 18.18 5.67 1.55
C VAL A 127 19.14 6.65 2.26
N PRO A 128 18.67 7.49 3.19
CA PRO A 128 17.28 7.76 3.53
C PRO A 128 16.53 8.44 2.38
N ALA A 129 15.25 8.14 2.26
CA ALA A 129 14.45 8.66 1.16
C ALA A 129 14.19 10.16 1.29
N LYS A 130 14.18 10.84 0.14
CA LYS A 130 13.90 12.28 0.02
C LYS A 130 12.98 12.53 -1.15
N ALA A 131 12.15 13.56 -1.04
CA ALA A 131 11.38 14.07 -2.17
C ALA A 131 12.35 14.77 -3.14
N VAL A 132 12.51 14.21 -4.34
CA VAL A 132 13.51 14.68 -5.31
C VAL A 132 12.92 15.56 -6.41
N LYS A 133 11.63 15.41 -6.69
CA LYS A 133 10.91 16.26 -7.65
C LYS A 133 9.40 16.08 -7.49
N GLU A 134 8.66 16.96 -8.14
CA GLU A 134 7.21 16.85 -8.30
C GLU A 134 6.89 15.90 -9.48
N LEU A 135 5.88 15.05 -9.32
CA LEU A 135 5.41 14.15 -10.37
C LEU A 135 4.67 14.92 -11.46
N SER A 136 4.83 14.48 -12.70
CA SER A 136 3.99 14.94 -13.81
C SER A 136 2.56 14.40 -13.70
N SER A 137 1.63 15.02 -14.42
CA SER A 137 0.25 14.52 -14.51
C SER A 137 0.19 13.09 -15.09
N GLU A 138 1.08 12.77 -16.01
CA GLU A 138 1.19 11.42 -16.60
C GLU A 138 1.64 10.38 -15.56
N GLN A 139 2.59 10.72 -14.71
CA GLN A 139 3.05 9.84 -13.62
C GLN A 139 1.96 9.62 -12.58
N ILE A 140 1.21 10.66 -12.23
CA ILE A 140 0.08 10.56 -11.31
C ILE A 140 -1.00 9.64 -11.90
N LYS A 141 -1.32 9.80 -13.18
CA LYS A 141 -2.26 8.92 -13.88
C LYS A 141 -1.77 7.47 -13.92
N MET A 142 -0.47 7.26 -14.08
CA MET A 142 0.12 5.91 -14.07
C MET A 142 -0.14 5.18 -12.75
N ILE A 143 -0.12 5.88 -11.63
CA ILE A 143 -0.44 5.29 -10.32
C ILE A 143 -1.87 4.75 -10.33
N GLN A 144 -2.82 5.54 -10.82
CA GLN A 144 -4.22 5.15 -10.94
C GLN A 144 -4.38 3.96 -11.88
N ASP A 145 -3.75 3.99 -13.04
CA ASP A 145 -3.80 2.93 -14.04
C ASP A 145 -3.25 1.61 -13.46
N ASN A 146 -2.20 1.67 -12.66
CA ASN A 146 -1.65 0.50 -11.98
C ASN A 146 -2.64 -0.12 -11.00
N ALA A 147 -3.31 0.69 -10.19
CA ALA A 147 -4.35 0.22 -9.29
C ALA A 147 -5.52 -0.41 -10.07
N ASP A 148 -5.95 0.22 -11.14
CA ASP A 148 -7.02 -0.30 -12.01
C ASP A 148 -6.65 -1.65 -12.62
N ASN A 149 -5.40 -1.81 -13.05
CA ASN A 149 -4.90 -3.06 -13.61
C ASN A 149 -4.91 -4.19 -12.57
N TYR A 150 -4.52 -3.90 -11.33
CA TYR A 150 -4.57 -4.88 -10.25
C TYR A 150 -6.00 -5.30 -9.89
N VAL A 151 -6.95 -4.39 -9.92
CA VAL A 151 -8.36 -4.74 -9.75
C VAL A 151 -8.82 -5.72 -10.83
N LYS A 152 -8.51 -5.45 -12.09
CA LYS A 152 -8.84 -6.35 -13.22
C LYS A 152 -8.16 -7.70 -13.09
N LEU A 153 -6.87 -7.68 -12.78
CA LEU A 153 -6.08 -8.90 -12.64
C LEU A 153 -6.58 -9.79 -11.49
N SER A 154 -6.93 -9.19 -10.36
CA SER A 154 -7.42 -9.92 -9.20
C SER A 154 -8.70 -10.69 -9.47
N LYS A 155 -9.58 -10.16 -10.32
CA LYS A 155 -10.84 -10.83 -10.69
C LYS A 155 -10.60 -12.16 -11.40
N GLN A 156 -9.51 -12.30 -12.13
CA GLN A 156 -9.13 -13.56 -12.78
C GLN A 156 -8.77 -14.64 -11.77
N TYR A 157 -8.16 -14.25 -10.63
CA TYR A 157 -7.81 -15.19 -9.55
C TYR A 157 -8.99 -15.57 -8.67
N LYS A 158 -10.09 -14.87 -8.77
CA LYS A 158 -11.30 -15.19 -8.02
C LYS A 158 -12.15 -16.25 -8.71
N GLU A 159 -12.02 -16.37 -10.02
CA GLU A 159 -12.77 -17.31 -10.86
C GLU A 159 -12.14 -18.71 -10.88
N ASP A 160 -10.90 -18.85 -10.43
CA ASP A 160 -10.17 -20.11 -10.30
C ASP A 160 -10.35 -20.74 -8.90
#